data_415a6f4b99318cd41306041facd033c4
#
_entry.id   415a6f4b99318cd41306041facd033c4
#
_cell.length_a   1.000
_cell.length_b   1.000
_cell.length_c   1.000
_cell.angle_alpha   90.00
_cell.angle_beta   90.00
_cell.angle_gamma   90.00
#
_symmetry.space_group_name_H-M   'P 1'
#
loop_
_entity.id
_entity.type
_entity.pdbx_description
1 polymer ?
#
loop_
_entity_poly.entity_id
_entity_poly.type
_entity_poly.pdbx_seq_one_letter_code
_entity_poly.pdbx_strand_id
1 'polypeptide(L)'
;MYRTPGHRLSEDLFKSGLKQIFLALDYLHTECQLVHTDIKGDNILQELEEMSVFDRFTDDEIEHPSARKLVDNVLVYASRRFELPQKFGQAVLSDFGSAVRGDERRNHDAQPTIYRSPEVMLTTEWSYPIDIWNVGTMVCSLFLSYVYFYAIKRMGILDMGFV
;
A
#
# COMPACT_ATOMS: atom_id res chain seq x y z
N MET A 1 -2.76 -4.59 -2.31
CA MET A 1 -3.32 -4.86 -0.97
C MET A 1 -3.85 -6.28 -0.95
N TYR A 2 -3.29 -7.14 -0.13
CA TYR A 2 -3.59 -8.57 -0.14
C TYR A 2 -4.99 -8.81 0.42
N ARG A 3 -5.92 -9.20 -0.46
CA ARG A 3 -7.23 -9.73 -0.07
C ARG A 3 -7.05 -11.20 0.29
N THR A 4 -6.83 -11.49 1.56
CA THR A 4 -6.98 -12.85 2.05
C THR A 4 -8.42 -13.00 2.58
N PRO A 5 -9.16 -14.05 2.18
CA PRO A 5 -10.47 -14.32 2.75
C PRO A 5 -10.32 -14.53 4.26
N GLY A 6 -10.88 -13.62 5.06
CA GLY A 6 -10.88 -13.72 6.52
C GLY A 6 -9.78 -12.96 7.27
N HIS A 7 -8.72 -12.49 6.63
CA HIS A 7 -7.69 -11.68 7.29
C HIS A 7 -8.05 -10.20 7.22
N ARG A 8 -8.51 -9.69 8.35
CA ARG A 8 -8.77 -8.27 8.56
C ARG A 8 -7.55 -7.64 9.19
N LEU A 9 -7.18 -6.47 8.72
CA LEU A 9 -6.26 -5.62 9.46
C LEU A 9 -6.91 -5.35 10.82
N SER A 10 -6.25 -5.71 11.92
CA SER A 10 -6.80 -5.39 13.24
C SER A 10 -6.80 -3.86 13.45
N GLU A 11 -7.72 -3.37 14.25
CA GLU A 11 -7.81 -1.93 14.56
C GLU A 11 -6.50 -1.41 15.15
N ASP A 12 -5.84 -2.20 16.00
CA ASP A 12 -4.57 -1.84 16.62
C ASP A 12 -3.43 -1.77 15.60
N LEU A 13 -3.35 -2.75 14.68
CA LEU A 13 -2.36 -2.75 13.62
C LEU A 13 -2.57 -1.56 12.66
N PHE A 14 -3.82 -1.25 12.34
CA PHE A 14 -4.17 -0.10 11.51
C PHE A 14 -3.77 1.23 12.19
N LYS A 15 -4.10 1.42 13.47
CA LYS A 15 -3.74 2.61 14.23
C LYS A 15 -2.22 2.75 14.37
N SER A 16 -1.52 1.63 14.65
CA SER A 16 -0.07 1.62 14.72
C SER A 16 0.56 2.00 13.39
N GLY A 17 0.09 1.41 12.29
CA GLY A 17 0.56 1.73 10.94
C GLY A 17 0.35 3.20 10.56
N LEU A 18 -0.84 3.75 10.83
CA LEU A 18 -1.10 5.18 10.59
C LEU A 18 -0.18 6.08 11.39
N LYS A 19 0.06 5.76 12.67
CA LYS A 19 1.01 6.50 13.49
C LYS A 19 2.39 6.52 12.87
N GLN A 20 2.86 5.39 12.38
CA GLN A 20 4.18 5.27 11.73
C GLN A 20 4.25 6.07 10.44
N ILE A 21 3.19 6.05 9.62
CA ILE A 21 3.10 6.87 8.41
C ILE A 21 3.14 8.36 8.73
N PHE A 22 2.41 8.82 9.74
CA PHE A 22 2.46 10.24 10.15
C PHE A 22 3.84 10.64 10.69
N LEU A 23 4.53 9.78 11.44
CA LEU A 23 5.91 10.03 11.88
C LEU A 23 6.88 10.09 10.70
N ALA A 24 6.71 9.22 9.70
CA ALA A 24 7.51 9.27 8.48
C ALA A 24 7.27 10.56 7.70
N LEU A 25 6.01 11.01 7.57
CA LEU A 25 5.68 12.28 6.91
C LEU A 25 6.20 13.49 7.67
N ASP A 26 6.12 13.48 9.00
CA ASP A 26 6.70 14.53 9.82
C ASP A 26 8.20 14.68 9.51
N TYR A 27 8.94 13.58 9.54
CA TYR A 27 10.37 13.58 9.19
C TYR A 27 10.64 14.03 7.76
N LEU A 28 9.86 13.53 6.78
CA LEU A 28 10.02 13.91 5.37
C LEU A 28 9.77 15.39 5.14
N HIS A 29 8.72 15.96 5.76
CA HIS A 29 8.32 17.33 5.56
C HIS A 29 9.24 18.31 6.30
N THR A 30 9.64 17.99 7.55
CA THR A 30 10.39 18.91 8.40
C THR A 30 11.91 18.82 8.18
N GLU A 31 12.45 17.61 8.15
CA GLU A 31 13.90 17.40 8.08
C GLU A 31 14.40 17.24 6.64
N CYS A 32 13.66 16.46 5.82
CA CYS A 32 14.07 16.22 4.43
C CYS A 32 13.56 17.28 3.45
N GLN A 33 12.54 18.06 3.84
CA GLN A 33 11.85 19.01 2.97
C GLN A 33 11.34 18.38 1.66
N LEU A 34 10.81 17.15 1.76
CA LEU A 34 10.28 16.38 0.64
C LEU A 34 8.77 16.20 0.77
N VAL A 35 8.08 16.28 -0.37
CA VAL A 35 6.69 15.84 -0.55
C VAL A 35 6.73 14.50 -1.27
N HIS A 36 6.08 13.49 -0.72
CA HIS A 36 6.10 12.13 -1.28
C HIS A 36 5.30 12.02 -2.57
N THR A 37 4.13 12.62 -2.61
CA THR A 37 3.20 12.74 -3.75
C THR A 37 2.49 11.45 -4.19
N ASP A 38 2.90 10.25 -3.73
CA ASP A 38 2.31 8.97 -4.14
C ASP A 38 2.00 8.05 -2.93
N ILE A 39 1.35 8.60 -1.89
CA ILE A 39 0.98 7.81 -0.72
C ILE A 39 -0.27 6.98 -1.02
N LYS A 40 -0.09 5.67 -1.02
CA LYS A 40 -1.13 4.66 -1.23
C LYS A 40 -0.76 3.36 -0.54
N GLY A 41 -1.73 2.47 -0.37
CA GLY A 41 -1.50 1.20 0.33
C GLY A 41 -0.39 0.33 -0.26
N ASP A 42 -0.17 0.41 -1.59
CA ASP A 42 0.88 -0.37 -2.26
C ASP A 42 2.29 0.14 -1.94
N ASN A 43 2.43 1.40 -1.53
CA ASN A 43 3.69 2.03 -1.16
C ASN A 43 3.95 2.00 0.36
N ILE A 44 3.11 1.30 1.11
CA ILE A 44 3.30 1.04 2.54
C ILE A 44 3.71 -0.41 2.72
N LEU A 45 4.98 -0.61 3.01
CA LEU A 45 5.54 -1.93 3.29
C LEU A 45 5.32 -2.28 4.75
N GLN A 46 5.19 -3.57 5.01
CA GLN A 46 5.09 -4.10 6.36
C GLN A 46 6.34 -4.91 6.68
N GLU A 47 7.03 -4.55 7.73
CA GLU A 47 8.18 -5.31 8.21
C GLU A 47 7.76 -6.72 8.63
N LEU A 48 8.57 -7.70 8.29
CA LEU A 48 8.39 -9.08 8.69
C LEU A 48 9.32 -9.38 9.86
N GLU A 49 8.75 -9.60 11.05
CA GLU A 49 9.53 -10.02 12.22
C GLU A 49 9.91 -11.50 12.17
N GLU A 50 9.13 -12.30 11.43
CA GLU A 50 9.27 -13.74 11.39
C GLU A 50 10.05 -14.19 10.16
N MET A 51 11.37 -14.41 10.32
CA MET A 51 12.26 -14.83 9.23
C MET A 51 11.93 -16.21 8.67
N SER A 52 11.30 -17.10 9.45
CA SER A 52 10.89 -18.44 9.00
C SER A 52 9.92 -18.44 7.81
N VAL A 53 9.25 -17.30 7.53
CA VAL A 53 8.44 -17.11 6.32
C VAL A 53 9.30 -17.23 5.05
N PHE A 54 10.53 -16.70 5.10
CA PHE A 54 11.46 -16.77 3.97
C PHE A 54 12.03 -18.18 3.79
N ASP A 55 12.32 -18.87 4.89
CA ASP A 55 12.80 -20.25 4.85
C ASP A 55 11.75 -21.15 4.21
N ARG A 56 10.50 -21.09 4.69
CA ARG A 56 9.38 -21.83 4.10
C ARG A 56 9.14 -21.51 2.62
N PHE A 57 9.23 -20.21 2.26
CA PHE A 57 9.10 -19.79 0.86
C PHE A 57 10.19 -20.39 -0.01
N THR A 58 11.43 -20.43 0.49
CA THR A 58 12.57 -20.97 -0.22
C THR A 58 12.44 -22.50 -0.40
N ASP A 59 12.09 -23.21 0.67
CA ASP A 59 11.87 -24.65 0.64
C ASP A 59 10.76 -25.02 -0.34
N ASP A 60 9.66 -24.29 -0.29
CA ASP A 60 8.51 -24.49 -1.19
C ASP A 60 8.84 -24.15 -2.66
N GLU A 61 9.71 -23.18 -2.93
CA GLU A 61 10.17 -22.88 -4.30
C GLU A 61 11.14 -23.97 -4.81
N ILE A 62 11.90 -24.60 -3.94
CA ILE A 62 12.79 -25.73 -4.29
C ILE A 62 11.97 -26.99 -4.59
N GLU A 63 10.98 -27.30 -3.75
CA GLU A 63 10.13 -28.50 -3.91
C GLU A 63 9.12 -28.34 -5.07
N HIS A 64 8.55 -27.14 -5.21
CA HIS A 64 7.51 -26.80 -6.18
C HIS A 64 7.87 -25.53 -6.96
N PRO A 65 8.83 -25.59 -7.90
CA PRO A 65 9.31 -24.41 -8.63
C PRO A 65 8.20 -23.62 -9.31
N SER A 66 8.27 -22.29 -9.24
CA SER A 66 7.33 -21.41 -9.91
C SER A 66 7.27 -21.66 -11.41
N ALA A 67 6.07 -21.67 -11.96
CA ALA A 67 5.87 -21.79 -13.39
C ALA A 67 6.62 -20.67 -14.14
N ARG A 68 7.28 -21.03 -15.24
CA ARG A 68 8.08 -20.10 -16.03
C ARG A 68 7.85 -20.29 -17.51
N LYS A 69 7.98 -19.21 -18.27
CA LYS A 69 7.94 -19.22 -19.73
C LYS A 69 9.07 -18.38 -20.31
N LEU A 70 9.49 -18.74 -21.51
CA LEU A 70 10.42 -17.93 -22.30
C LEU A 70 9.63 -16.94 -23.15
N VAL A 71 9.93 -15.65 -23.01
CA VAL A 71 9.36 -14.58 -23.83
C VAL A 71 10.52 -13.75 -24.35
N ASP A 72 10.66 -13.63 -25.65
CA ASP A 72 11.74 -12.88 -26.31
C ASP A 72 13.15 -13.20 -25.75
N ASN A 73 13.44 -14.48 -25.56
CA ASN A 73 14.68 -14.99 -24.94
C ASN A 73 14.89 -14.59 -23.48
N VAL A 74 13.88 -14.06 -22.79
CA VAL A 74 13.92 -13.75 -21.34
C VAL A 74 13.02 -14.73 -20.60
N LEU A 75 13.54 -15.33 -19.53
CA LEU A 75 12.75 -16.18 -18.64
C LEU A 75 11.85 -15.30 -17.76
N VAL A 76 10.53 -15.48 -17.89
CA VAL A 76 9.52 -14.83 -17.06
C VAL A 76 8.92 -15.86 -16.13
N TYR A 77 8.98 -15.59 -14.83
CA TYR A 77 8.44 -16.44 -13.78
C TYR A 77 7.05 -15.98 -13.34
N ALA A 78 6.18 -16.93 -13.01
CA ALA A 78 4.93 -16.60 -12.34
C ALA A 78 5.22 -16.08 -10.92
N SER A 79 4.50 -15.03 -10.52
CA SER A 79 4.61 -14.52 -9.16
C SER A 79 4.06 -15.52 -8.16
N ARG A 80 4.80 -15.76 -7.08
CA ARG A 80 4.39 -16.58 -5.95
C ARG A 80 4.00 -15.68 -4.78
N ARG A 81 3.03 -16.09 -3.99
CA ARG A 81 2.61 -15.37 -2.80
C ARG A 81 3.35 -15.91 -1.58
N PHE A 82 3.77 -15.00 -0.72
CA PHE A 82 4.22 -15.35 0.62
C PHE A 82 3.04 -15.76 1.51
N GLU A 83 3.26 -16.67 2.41
CA GLU A 83 2.37 -16.84 3.54
C GLU A 83 2.43 -15.59 4.43
N LEU A 84 1.28 -15.20 4.98
CA LEU A 84 1.25 -14.05 5.87
C LEU A 84 1.89 -14.44 7.20
N PRO A 85 2.79 -13.61 7.75
CA PRO A 85 3.36 -13.84 9.06
C PRO A 85 2.27 -13.72 10.14
N GLN A 86 2.48 -14.39 11.27
CA GLN A 86 1.60 -14.25 12.42
C GLN A 86 1.80 -12.92 13.15
N LYS A 87 3.02 -12.37 13.04
CA LYS A 87 3.39 -11.08 13.62
C LYS A 87 3.88 -10.15 12.54
N PHE A 88 3.36 -8.93 12.58
CA PHE A 88 3.78 -7.84 11.73
C PHE A 88 4.62 -6.87 12.54
N GLY A 89 5.75 -6.43 12.00
CA GLY A 89 6.57 -5.37 12.54
C GLY A 89 6.05 -3.97 12.21
N GLN A 90 6.95 -3.07 11.88
CA GLN A 90 6.60 -1.68 11.60
C GLN A 90 6.11 -1.48 10.17
N ALA A 91 5.22 -0.51 9.98
CA ALA A 91 4.86 -0.02 8.65
C ALA A 91 5.91 0.98 8.18
N VAL A 92 6.37 0.84 6.94
CA VAL A 92 7.40 1.66 6.33
C VAL A 92 6.88 2.27 5.05
N LEU A 93 6.96 3.61 4.94
CA LEU A 93 6.66 4.32 3.70
C LEU A 93 7.79 4.09 2.69
N SER A 94 7.44 3.78 1.46
CA SER A 94 8.38 3.41 0.39
C SER A 94 7.99 4.05 -0.94
N ASP A 95 8.84 3.89 -1.95
CA ASP A 95 8.66 4.40 -3.32
C ASP A 95 8.69 5.93 -3.40
N PHE A 96 9.88 6.47 -3.25
CA PHE A 96 10.14 7.91 -3.37
C PHE A 96 10.41 8.37 -4.82
N GLY A 97 10.09 7.53 -5.82
CA GLY A 97 10.34 7.83 -7.22
C GLY A 97 9.64 9.07 -7.75
N SER A 98 8.53 9.47 -7.13
CA SER A 98 7.78 10.69 -7.47
C SER A 98 7.99 11.84 -6.48
N ALA A 99 8.83 11.65 -5.44
CA ALA A 99 9.04 12.65 -4.42
C ALA A 99 9.69 13.93 -4.98
N VAL A 100 9.26 15.06 -4.48
CA VAL A 100 9.76 16.37 -4.89
C VAL A 100 10.09 17.25 -3.69
N ARG A 101 10.89 18.30 -3.91
CA ARG A 101 11.16 19.30 -2.86
C ARG A 101 9.89 20.07 -2.51
N GLY A 102 9.61 20.18 -1.23
CA GLY A 102 8.42 20.83 -0.70
C GLY A 102 8.61 22.32 -0.38
N ASP A 103 9.84 22.81 -0.33
CA ASP A 103 10.20 24.23 -0.18
C ASP A 103 9.93 25.05 -1.47
N GLU A 104 9.64 24.38 -2.58
CA GLU A 104 9.21 24.98 -3.84
C GLU A 104 7.71 24.76 -4.04
N ARG A 105 6.98 25.82 -4.36
CA ARG A 105 5.57 25.72 -4.76
C ARG A 105 5.46 25.22 -6.19
N ARG A 106 4.54 24.28 -6.38
CA ARG A 106 4.34 23.58 -7.64
C ARG A 106 2.86 23.61 -8.03
N ASN A 107 2.57 23.53 -9.32
CA ASN A 107 1.20 23.50 -9.86
C ASN A 107 1.01 22.44 -10.96
N HIS A 108 2.02 21.56 -11.16
CA HIS A 108 1.94 20.49 -12.14
C HIS A 108 1.15 19.30 -11.60
N ASP A 109 0.81 18.36 -12.48
CA ASP A 109 0.08 17.15 -12.14
C ASP A 109 0.92 16.26 -11.20
N ALA A 110 0.27 15.75 -10.16
CA ALA A 110 0.84 14.87 -9.15
C ALA A 110 -0.24 13.94 -8.59
N GLN A 111 0.14 12.97 -7.78
CA GLN A 111 -0.72 12.04 -7.07
C GLN A 111 -1.52 11.06 -7.96
N PRO A 112 -1.79 9.84 -7.48
CA PRO A 112 -2.70 8.93 -8.15
C PRO A 112 -4.10 9.54 -8.31
N THR A 113 -4.71 9.34 -9.46
CA THR A 113 -6.00 9.97 -9.81
C THR A 113 -7.08 9.81 -8.74
N ILE A 114 -7.17 8.62 -8.11
CA ILE A 114 -8.20 8.32 -7.09
C ILE A 114 -7.90 8.94 -5.71
N TYR A 115 -6.68 9.40 -5.48
CA TYR A 115 -6.21 10.00 -4.21
C TYR A 115 -5.84 11.47 -4.37
N ARG A 116 -6.08 12.05 -5.56
CA ARG A 116 -5.66 13.41 -5.92
C ARG A 116 -6.36 14.46 -5.07
N SER A 117 -5.58 15.40 -4.57
CA SER A 117 -6.07 16.50 -3.77
C SER A 117 -6.74 17.59 -4.62
N PRO A 118 -7.65 18.39 -4.04
CA PRO A 118 -8.35 19.45 -4.77
C PRO A 118 -7.40 20.46 -5.41
N GLU A 119 -6.35 20.86 -4.72
CA GLU A 119 -5.36 21.84 -5.21
C GLU A 119 -4.61 21.32 -6.44
N VAL A 120 -4.30 20.02 -6.50
CA VAL A 120 -3.71 19.40 -7.69
C VAL A 120 -4.73 19.29 -8.82
N MET A 121 -5.98 18.92 -8.55
CA MET A 121 -7.04 18.85 -9.56
C MET A 121 -7.35 20.22 -10.18
N LEU A 122 -7.27 21.29 -9.38
CA LEU A 122 -7.53 22.65 -9.80
C LEU A 122 -6.30 23.36 -10.38
N THR A 123 -5.17 22.62 -10.48
CA THR A 123 -3.88 23.19 -10.96
C THR A 123 -3.45 24.44 -10.19
N THR A 124 -3.82 24.53 -8.92
CA THR A 124 -3.36 25.58 -8.01
C THR A 124 -2.03 25.19 -7.37
N GLU A 125 -1.39 26.10 -6.67
CA GLU A 125 -0.12 25.82 -5.99
C GLU A 125 -0.31 24.80 -4.88
N TRP A 126 0.57 23.80 -4.82
CA TRP A 126 0.56 22.75 -3.82
C TRP A 126 1.95 22.49 -3.21
N SER A 127 1.99 21.88 -2.06
CA SER A 127 3.19 21.47 -1.33
C SER A 127 2.84 20.34 -0.34
N TYR A 128 3.43 20.30 0.84
CA TYR A 128 3.25 19.24 1.86
C TYR A 128 1.81 18.80 2.17
N PRO A 129 0.78 19.67 2.18
CA PRO A 129 -0.57 19.25 2.54
C PRO A 129 -1.16 18.14 1.67
N ILE A 130 -0.70 18.00 0.41
CA ILE A 130 -1.21 16.98 -0.50
C ILE A 130 -0.93 15.56 -0.01
N ASP A 131 0.17 15.34 0.72
CA ASP A 131 0.49 14.04 1.31
C ASP A 131 -0.49 13.68 2.43
N ILE A 132 -0.89 14.66 3.24
CA ILE A 132 -1.91 14.46 4.28
C ILE A 132 -3.27 14.14 3.66
N TRP A 133 -3.62 14.80 2.55
CA TRP A 133 -4.80 14.46 1.76
C TRP A 133 -4.75 13.00 1.26
N ASN A 134 -3.61 12.56 0.72
CA ASN A 134 -3.41 11.17 0.29
C ASN A 134 -3.65 10.17 1.42
N VAL A 135 -3.10 10.42 2.61
CA VAL A 135 -3.36 9.55 3.77
C VAL A 135 -4.86 9.51 4.08
N GLY A 136 -5.54 10.66 4.11
CA GLY A 136 -6.97 10.74 4.38
C GLY A 136 -7.81 9.95 3.36
N THR A 137 -7.55 10.13 2.07
CA THR A 137 -8.27 9.41 1.00
C THR A 137 -7.96 7.92 0.98
N MET A 138 -6.72 7.53 1.27
CA MET A 138 -6.34 6.13 1.45
C MET A 138 -7.13 5.48 2.61
N VAL A 139 -7.20 6.14 3.77
CA VAL A 139 -7.98 5.66 4.92
C VAL A 139 -9.46 5.51 4.55
N CYS A 140 -10.04 6.51 3.91
CA CYS A 140 -11.43 6.44 3.43
C CYS A 140 -11.65 5.27 2.46
N SER A 141 -10.75 5.06 1.51
CA SER A 141 -10.81 3.95 0.55
C SER A 141 -10.75 2.58 1.24
N LEU A 142 -9.88 2.43 2.23
CA LEU A 142 -9.78 1.22 3.04
C LEU A 142 -11.06 0.96 3.82
N PHE A 143 -11.60 1.99 4.46
CA PHE A 143 -12.82 1.91 5.26
C PHE A 143 -14.05 1.63 4.39
N LEU A 144 -14.22 2.30 3.26
CA LEU A 144 -15.32 2.08 2.33
C LEU A 144 -15.26 0.68 1.71
N SER A 145 -14.09 0.20 1.34
CA SER A 145 -13.91 -1.18 0.87
C SER A 145 -14.33 -2.19 1.94
N TYR A 146 -14.06 -1.90 3.21
CA TYR A 146 -14.48 -2.74 4.34
C TYR A 146 -16.00 -2.74 4.51
N VAL A 147 -16.63 -1.57 4.52
CA VAL A 147 -18.10 -1.43 4.67
C VAL A 147 -18.83 -2.11 3.51
N TYR A 148 -18.36 -1.89 2.28
CA TYR A 148 -18.94 -2.49 1.09
C TYR A 148 -18.87 -4.02 1.12
N PHE A 149 -17.69 -4.57 1.47
CA PHE A 149 -17.52 -6.02 1.60
C PHE A 149 -18.42 -6.63 2.69
N TYR A 150 -18.55 -5.94 3.83
CA TYR A 150 -19.41 -6.39 4.92
C TYR A 150 -20.90 -6.36 4.52
N ALA A 151 -21.33 -5.34 3.82
CA ALA A 151 -22.70 -5.22 3.30
C ALA A 151 -23.03 -6.34 2.30
N ILE A 152 -22.13 -6.64 1.34
CA ILE A 152 -22.32 -7.71 0.35
C ILE A 152 -22.37 -9.08 1.04
N LYS A 153 -21.50 -9.33 2.02
CA LYS A 153 -21.51 -10.57 2.78
C LYS A 153 -22.82 -10.74 3.58
N ARG A 154 -23.30 -9.66 4.18
CA ARG A 154 -24.57 -9.67 4.92
C ARG A 154 -25.79 -9.87 4.02
N MET A 155 -25.72 -9.48 2.76
CA MET A 155 -26.77 -9.70 1.76
C MET A 155 -26.72 -11.08 1.09
N GLY A 156 -25.75 -11.94 1.47
CA GLY A 156 -25.62 -13.30 0.91
C GLY A 156 -25.13 -13.36 -0.55
N ILE A 157 -24.69 -12.24 -1.12
CA ILE A 157 -24.30 -12.15 -2.55
C ILE A 157 -22.96 -12.86 -2.81
N LEU A 158 -22.13 -13.06 -1.77
CA LEU A 158 -20.83 -13.73 -1.89
C LEU A 158 -20.89 -15.25 -1.82
N ASP A 159 -22.04 -15.84 -1.46
CA ASP A 159 -22.21 -17.30 -1.45
C ASP A 159 -22.66 -17.87 -2.80
N MET A 160 -22.91 -17.02 -3.79
CA MET A 160 -23.11 -17.48 -5.18
C MET A 160 -21.74 -17.61 -5.84
N GLY A 161 -21.19 -18.84 -5.81
CA GLY A 161 -19.92 -19.19 -6.38
C GLY A 161 -19.80 -18.71 -7.82
N PHE A 162 -18.83 -17.84 -8.06
CA PHE A 162 -18.26 -17.71 -9.39
C PHE A 162 -17.35 -18.92 -9.60
N VAL A 163 -17.87 -19.87 -10.40
CA VAL A 163 -17.11 -20.93 -11.03
C VAL A 163 -16.10 -20.34 -12.00
#